data_869eda98cf08ab6465ffdab88a9002e9
#
_entry.id   869eda98cf08ab6465ffdab88a9002e9
#
_cell.length_a   1.000
_cell.length_b   1.000
_cell.length_c   1.000
_cell.angle_alpha   90.00
_cell.angle_beta   90.00
_cell.angle_gamma   90.00
#
_symmetry.space_group_name_H-M   'P 1'
#
loop_
_entity.id
_entity.type
_entity.pdbx_description
1 polymer ?
#
loop_
_entity_poly.entity_id
_entity_poly.type
_entity_poly.pdbx_seq_one_letter_code
_entity_poly.pdbx_strand_id
1 'polypeptide(L)'
;SRTLNICLGHEPNTLYINDNPNPAALSVLEAIYDGPLDSRNYDYQPIILQKVPSLADGDALIESVAVEEGDWVIDAEGNRVELVQSKRVYPSGCKDSSCIATYKKDLSLRMDQMVVNFSFLPNLRWADGTPITSDDSVYAYNLALDSKNPAKEYLLERTASYETVDDLTTSWRGLPGYRDNSYAANFWQPLPYHAWGEFSATELVDADVAARYPLGWGAYLVDEWLPAERITLIKNPLYHRAGE
;
A
#
# COMPACT_ATOMS: atom_id res chain seq x y z
N SER A 1 27.16 -25.39 -2.03
CA SER A 1 26.34 -24.19 -1.80
C SER A 1 27.19 -23.10 -1.18
N ARG A 2 26.99 -21.85 -1.57
CA ARG A 2 27.63 -20.70 -0.91
C ARG A 2 26.64 -20.20 0.17
N THR A 3 27.12 -20.08 1.41
CA THR A 3 26.34 -19.54 2.53
C THR A 3 26.92 -18.18 2.88
N LEU A 4 26.04 -17.19 3.06
CA LEU A 4 26.36 -15.87 3.61
C LEU A 4 25.78 -15.79 5.02
N ASN A 5 26.63 -15.47 6.01
CA ASN A 5 26.19 -15.22 7.37
C ASN A 5 26.16 -13.71 7.63
N ILE A 6 25.02 -13.20 8.08
CA ILE A 6 24.81 -11.78 8.41
C ILE A 6 24.47 -11.69 9.90
N CYS A 7 25.22 -10.86 10.64
CA CYS A 7 24.91 -10.58 12.03
C CYS A 7 23.89 -9.45 12.12
N LEU A 8 22.76 -9.72 12.76
CA LEU A 8 21.77 -8.70 13.10
C LEU A 8 22.02 -8.17 14.51
N GLY A 9 21.81 -6.88 14.73
CA GLY A 9 22.02 -6.25 16.05
C GLY A 9 20.99 -6.68 17.10
N HIS A 10 19.83 -7.17 16.65
CA HIS A 10 18.73 -7.64 17.48
C HIS A 10 18.03 -8.80 16.77
N GLU A 11 17.31 -9.61 17.54
CA GLU A 11 16.38 -10.56 16.95
C GLU A 11 15.18 -9.82 16.35
N PRO A 12 14.69 -10.22 15.16
CA PRO A 12 13.40 -9.78 14.65
C PRO A 12 12.28 -10.08 15.66
N ASN A 13 11.43 -9.08 15.92
CA ASN A 13 10.28 -9.28 16.80
C ASN A 13 9.12 -10.01 16.10
N THR A 14 8.93 -9.72 14.82
CA THR A 14 7.92 -10.32 13.96
C THR A 14 8.33 -10.12 12.51
N LEU A 15 7.88 -10.97 11.59
CA LEU A 15 7.95 -10.76 10.15
C LEU A 15 6.59 -10.38 9.56
N TYR A 16 5.57 -10.18 10.40
CA TYR A 16 4.30 -9.63 9.94
C TYR A 16 4.43 -8.12 9.72
N ILE A 17 4.34 -7.70 8.47
CA ILE A 17 4.62 -6.32 8.05
C ILE A 17 3.73 -5.26 8.73
N ASN A 18 2.52 -5.64 9.17
CA ASN A 18 1.57 -4.74 9.82
C ASN A 18 1.68 -4.72 11.36
N ASP A 19 2.60 -5.51 11.95
CA ASP A 19 2.80 -5.59 13.40
C ASP A 19 4.09 -4.87 13.87
N ASN A 20 4.36 -3.69 13.33
CA ASN A 20 5.48 -2.83 13.72
C ASN A 20 6.84 -3.56 13.78
N PRO A 21 7.32 -4.15 12.68
CA PRO A 21 8.58 -4.88 12.63
C PRO A 21 9.76 -3.98 13.00
N ASN A 22 10.68 -4.50 13.82
CA ASN A 22 11.89 -3.78 14.20
C ASN A 22 12.91 -3.74 13.01
N PRO A 23 14.01 -2.96 13.08
CA PRO A 23 14.98 -2.86 11.99
C PRO A 23 15.59 -4.19 11.55
N ALA A 24 15.75 -5.15 12.46
CA ALA A 24 16.24 -6.49 12.12
C ALA A 24 15.20 -7.27 11.31
N ALA A 25 13.93 -7.17 11.69
CA ALA A 25 12.81 -7.76 10.94
C ALA A 25 12.69 -7.13 9.53
N LEU A 26 12.82 -5.79 9.42
CA LEU A 26 12.79 -5.11 8.13
C LEU A 26 13.89 -5.62 7.19
N SER A 27 15.12 -5.87 7.70
CA SER A 27 16.20 -6.43 6.89
C SER A 27 15.91 -7.84 6.37
N VAL A 28 15.17 -8.65 7.13
CA VAL A 28 14.71 -9.98 6.67
C VAL A 28 13.56 -9.84 5.67
N LEU A 29 12.63 -8.93 5.95
CA LEU A 29 11.48 -8.68 5.07
C LEU A 29 11.90 -8.17 3.68
N GLU A 30 12.95 -7.37 3.56
CA GLU A 30 13.52 -6.94 2.27
C GLU A 30 14.03 -8.12 1.41
N ALA A 31 14.43 -9.22 2.03
CA ALA A 31 14.83 -10.43 1.29
C ALA A 31 13.62 -11.27 0.85
N ILE A 32 12.51 -11.19 1.59
CA ILE A 32 11.28 -11.98 1.35
C ILE A 32 10.33 -11.25 0.39
N TYR A 33 10.28 -9.92 0.49
CA TYR A 33 9.45 -9.06 -0.35
C TYR A 33 10.34 -8.11 -1.14
N ASP A 34 10.28 -8.14 -2.47
CA ASP A 34 11.04 -7.27 -3.35
C ASP A 34 10.12 -6.16 -3.92
N GLY A 35 10.31 -4.97 -3.48
CA GLY A 35 9.49 -3.84 -3.86
C GLY A 35 8.31 -3.57 -2.91
N PRO A 36 7.21 -2.98 -3.37
CA PRO A 36 6.72 -2.79 -4.75
C PRO A 36 7.47 -1.75 -5.58
N LEU A 37 8.05 -0.77 -4.95
CA LEU A 37 8.87 0.27 -5.53
C LEU A 37 10.23 0.28 -4.82
N ASP A 38 11.30 0.46 -5.56
CA ASP A 38 12.62 0.74 -5.02
C ASP A 38 12.93 2.24 -5.17
N SER A 39 13.82 2.76 -4.34
CA SER A 39 14.28 4.14 -4.44
C SER A 39 15.75 4.16 -4.84
N ARG A 40 16.03 4.53 -6.10
CA ARG A 40 17.40 4.68 -6.60
C ARG A 40 17.59 6.09 -7.16
N ASN A 41 18.70 6.72 -6.81
CA ASN A 41 19.05 8.06 -7.31
C ASN A 41 17.94 9.11 -7.04
N TYR A 42 17.26 9.01 -5.93
CA TYR A 42 16.14 9.88 -5.51
C TYR A 42 14.87 9.73 -6.35
N ASP A 43 14.78 8.71 -7.22
CA ASP A 43 13.59 8.38 -8.00
C ASP A 43 13.06 6.99 -7.65
N TYR A 44 11.74 6.82 -7.73
CA TYR A 44 11.10 5.53 -7.60
C TYR A 44 11.35 4.67 -8.85
N GLN A 45 11.69 3.41 -8.62
CA GLN A 45 11.82 2.39 -9.66
C GLN A 45 10.75 1.32 -9.43
N PRO A 46 9.99 0.92 -10.45
CA PRO A 46 9.01 -0.15 -10.30
C PRO A 46 9.73 -1.49 -10.18
N ILE A 47 9.29 -2.33 -9.25
CA ILE A 47 9.80 -3.70 -9.04
C ILE A 47 8.76 -4.73 -9.42
N ILE A 48 7.57 -4.66 -8.84
CA ILE A 48 6.45 -5.54 -9.18
C ILE A 48 5.37 -4.83 -9.98
N LEU A 49 5.49 -3.52 -10.15
CA LEU A 49 4.61 -2.72 -11.01
C LEU A 49 5.20 -2.60 -12.42
N GLN A 50 4.37 -2.48 -13.43
CA GLN A 50 4.81 -2.28 -14.82
C GLN A 50 5.54 -0.94 -14.98
N LYS A 51 5.13 0.08 -14.25
CA LYS A 51 5.74 1.41 -14.19
C LYS A 51 5.33 2.16 -12.92
N VAL A 52 6.01 3.23 -12.63
CA VAL A 52 5.58 4.21 -11.62
C VAL A 52 4.43 5.02 -12.19
N PRO A 53 3.23 5.04 -11.57
CA PRO A 53 2.09 5.81 -12.08
C PRO A 53 2.39 7.29 -12.21
N SER A 54 1.91 7.95 -13.27
CA SER A 54 2.10 9.37 -13.47
C SER A 54 0.86 10.07 -14.04
N LEU A 55 0.73 11.37 -13.72
CA LEU A 55 -0.29 12.24 -14.34
C LEU A 55 -0.06 12.42 -15.83
N ALA A 56 1.21 12.35 -16.28
CA ALA A 56 1.57 12.55 -17.67
C ALA A 56 1.14 11.39 -18.56
N ASP A 57 1.17 10.15 -18.03
CA ASP A 57 0.82 8.94 -18.77
C ASP A 57 -0.66 8.56 -18.62
N GLY A 58 -1.39 9.26 -17.74
CA GLY A 58 -2.80 8.99 -17.50
C GLY A 58 -3.09 7.84 -16.52
N ASP A 59 -2.06 7.28 -15.86
CA ASP A 59 -2.27 6.30 -14.78
C ASP A 59 -2.72 6.98 -13.48
N ALA A 60 -2.36 8.26 -13.32
CA ALA A 60 -2.92 9.13 -12.31
C ALA A 60 -3.80 10.19 -12.98
N LEU A 61 -4.95 10.48 -12.39
CA LEU A 61 -5.93 11.42 -12.91
C LEU A 61 -6.42 12.33 -11.79
N ILE A 62 -6.88 13.52 -12.16
CA ILE A 62 -7.64 14.41 -11.29
C ILE A 62 -9.04 14.53 -11.88
N GLU A 63 -10.00 13.93 -11.21
CA GLU A 63 -11.40 13.93 -11.64
C GLU A 63 -12.18 15.01 -10.89
N SER A 64 -13.13 15.65 -11.57
CA SER A 64 -14.08 16.54 -10.92
C SER A 64 -15.27 15.73 -10.45
N VAL A 65 -15.49 15.61 -9.14
CA VAL A 65 -16.59 14.85 -8.55
C VAL A 65 -17.59 15.75 -7.84
N ALA A 66 -18.86 15.39 -7.89
CA ALA A 66 -19.88 16.07 -7.08
C ALA A 66 -19.72 15.65 -5.63
N VAL A 67 -19.92 16.57 -4.71
CA VAL A 67 -19.92 16.32 -3.27
C VAL A 67 -21.16 16.91 -2.62
N GLU A 68 -21.69 16.21 -1.62
CA GLU A 68 -22.92 16.54 -0.93
C GLU A 68 -22.70 16.66 0.58
N GLU A 69 -23.68 17.19 1.30
CA GLU A 69 -23.64 17.26 2.76
C GLU A 69 -23.53 15.86 3.36
N GLY A 70 -22.57 15.66 4.26
CA GLY A 70 -22.27 14.38 4.88
C GLY A 70 -21.06 13.65 4.24
N ASP A 71 -20.63 14.04 3.04
CA ASP A 71 -19.46 13.43 2.42
C ASP A 71 -18.17 13.75 3.20
N TRP A 72 -17.28 12.78 3.27
CA TRP A 72 -15.92 13.02 3.77
C TRP A 72 -15.07 13.69 2.69
N VAL A 73 -14.50 14.83 3.03
CA VAL A 73 -13.65 15.63 2.13
C VAL A 73 -12.43 16.16 2.87
N ILE A 74 -11.47 16.72 2.12
CA ILE A 74 -10.38 17.51 2.69
C ILE A 74 -10.74 19.00 2.56
N ASP A 75 -10.78 19.69 3.71
CA ASP A 75 -11.11 21.11 3.77
C ASP A 75 -9.95 22.02 3.27
N ALA A 76 -10.19 23.33 3.27
CA ALA A 76 -9.21 24.29 2.82
C ALA A 76 -7.96 24.37 3.72
N GLU A 77 -8.05 23.86 4.93
CA GLU A 77 -6.98 23.80 5.93
C GLU A 77 -6.22 22.45 5.88
N GLY A 78 -6.65 21.50 5.01
CA GLY A 78 -6.01 20.20 4.82
C GLY A 78 -6.49 19.11 5.79
N ASN A 79 -7.57 19.36 6.51
CA ASN A 79 -8.14 18.40 7.45
C ASN A 79 -9.19 17.53 6.77
N ARG A 80 -9.26 16.25 7.19
CA ARG A 80 -10.39 15.38 6.86
C ARG A 80 -11.60 15.81 7.67
N VAL A 81 -12.68 16.18 7.00
CA VAL A 81 -13.92 16.65 7.62
C VAL A 81 -15.13 16.08 6.91
N GLU A 82 -16.22 15.93 7.65
CA GLU A 82 -17.54 15.78 7.05
C GLU A 82 -17.99 17.12 6.47
N LEU A 83 -18.44 17.12 5.22
CA LEU A 83 -18.89 18.31 4.51
C LEU A 83 -20.23 18.78 5.08
N VAL A 84 -20.19 19.89 5.82
CA VAL A 84 -21.38 20.51 6.41
C VAL A 84 -21.43 22.01 6.07
N GLN A 85 -22.60 22.63 6.26
CA GLN A 85 -22.79 24.07 6.06
C GLN A 85 -21.63 24.89 6.64
N SER A 86 -21.14 25.86 5.88
CA SER A 86 -20.06 26.78 6.24
C SER A 86 -18.64 26.20 6.22
N LYS A 87 -18.42 24.94 5.86
CA LYS A 87 -17.06 24.42 5.63
C LYS A 87 -16.42 25.11 4.42
N ARG A 88 -15.12 25.39 4.55
CA ARG A 88 -14.31 25.99 3.50
C ARG A 88 -13.58 24.89 2.74
N VAL A 89 -13.70 24.88 1.43
CA VAL A 89 -13.12 23.84 0.56
C VAL A 89 -12.55 24.42 -0.72
N TYR A 90 -11.74 23.65 -1.42
CA TYR A 90 -11.30 23.95 -2.76
C TYR A 90 -12.24 23.34 -3.79
N PRO A 91 -13.03 24.16 -4.53
CA PRO A 91 -13.82 23.66 -5.66
C PRO A 91 -12.93 23.07 -6.75
N SER A 92 -13.52 22.21 -7.58
CA SER A 92 -12.81 21.64 -8.72
C SER A 92 -12.16 22.71 -9.61
N GLY A 93 -10.89 22.46 -9.98
CA GLY A 93 -10.07 23.40 -10.76
C GLY A 93 -9.47 24.54 -9.96
N CYS A 94 -9.79 24.69 -8.68
CA CYS A 94 -9.20 25.69 -7.79
C CYS A 94 -7.73 25.33 -7.48
N LYS A 95 -6.80 26.27 -7.72
CA LYS A 95 -5.36 26.01 -7.57
C LYS A 95 -4.73 26.71 -6.37
N ASP A 96 -5.39 27.72 -5.82
CA ASP A 96 -4.85 28.55 -4.75
C ASP A 96 -5.94 29.07 -3.81
N SER A 97 -5.55 29.81 -2.78
CA SER A 97 -6.48 30.30 -1.76
C SER A 97 -7.50 31.34 -2.23
N SER A 98 -7.32 31.93 -3.43
CA SER A 98 -8.22 32.98 -3.93
C SER A 98 -9.57 32.43 -4.39
N CYS A 99 -9.66 31.13 -4.67
CA CYS A 99 -10.88 30.48 -5.15
C CYS A 99 -11.52 29.53 -4.11
N ILE A 100 -11.11 29.60 -2.83
CA ILE A 100 -11.76 28.84 -1.76
C ILE A 100 -13.24 29.22 -1.67
N ALA A 101 -14.10 28.22 -1.64
CA ALA A 101 -15.54 28.40 -1.49
C ALA A 101 -16.00 27.94 -0.10
N THR A 102 -17.05 28.57 0.38
CA THR A 102 -17.79 28.12 1.57
C THR A 102 -18.97 27.28 1.12
N TYR A 103 -19.01 26.03 1.59
CA TYR A 103 -20.09 25.10 1.25
C TYR A 103 -21.43 25.62 1.70
N LYS A 104 -22.43 25.52 0.82
CA LYS A 104 -23.83 25.84 1.07
C LYS A 104 -24.68 24.69 0.52
N LYS A 105 -25.58 24.15 1.35
CA LYS A 105 -26.40 22.97 1.04
C LYS A 105 -27.20 23.09 -0.26
N ASP A 106 -27.66 24.30 -0.59
CA ASP A 106 -28.47 24.55 -1.78
C ASP A 106 -27.70 24.76 -3.08
N LEU A 107 -26.37 24.68 -3.02
CA LEU A 107 -25.50 24.86 -4.17
C LEU A 107 -24.77 23.56 -4.49
N SER A 108 -24.82 23.15 -5.76
CA SER A 108 -24.03 22.03 -6.22
C SER A 108 -22.55 22.39 -6.12
N LEU A 109 -21.77 21.53 -5.45
CA LEU A 109 -20.32 21.67 -5.32
C LEU A 109 -19.65 20.52 -6.05
N ARG A 110 -18.58 20.83 -6.76
CA ARG A 110 -17.65 19.82 -7.29
C ARG A 110 -16.26 20.08 -6.72
N MET A 111 -15.58 19.01 -6.38
CA MET A 111 -14.19 19.04 -5.90
C MET A 111 -13.31 18.14 -6.76
N ASP A 112 -12.02 18.42 -6.76
CA ASP A 112 -11.06 17.54 -7.42
C ASP A 112 -10.81 16.30 -6.56
N GLN A 113 -10.82 15.14 -7.19
CA GLN A 113 -10.47 13.84 -6.60
C GLN A 113 -9.30 13.23 -7.38
N MET A 114 -8.26 12.83 -6.69
CA MET A 114 -7.15 12.11 -7.31
C MET A 114 -7.46 10.62 -7.39
N VAL A 115 -7.21 10.04 -8.55
CA VAL A 115 -7.34 8.61 -8.84
C VAL A 115 -6.01 8.11 -9.39
N VAL A 116 -5.50 6.99 -8.87
CA VAL A 116 -4.22 6.41 -9.31
C VAL A 116 -4.41 4.91 -9.55
N ASN A 117 -4.08 4.46 -10.74
CA ASN A 117 -4.10 3.06 -11.12
C ASN A 117 -2.69 2.47 -11.03
N PHE A 118 -2.58 1.31 -10.41
CA PHE A 118 -1.34 0.56 -10.25
C PHE A 118 -1.47 -0.78 -10.97
N SER A 119 -0.66 -0.99 -12.01
CA SER A 119 -0.67 -2.23 -12.77
C SER A 119 0.53 -3.11 -12.44
N PHE A 120 0.28 -4.34 -12.02
CA PHE A 120 1.32 -5.34 -11.72
C PHE A 120 2.01 -5.83 -12.97
N LEU A 121 3.25 -6.28 -12.84
CA LEU A 121 3.90 -7.10 -13.84
C LEU A 121 3.11 -8.41 -14.03
N PRO A 122 2.99 -8.90 -15.27
CA PRO A 122 2.36 -10.19 -15.52
C PRO A 122 3.21 -11.33 -14.97
N ASN A 123 2.56 -12.44 -14.62
CA ASN A 123 3.20 -13.68 -14.17
C ASN A 123 3.96 -13.61 -12.84
N LEU A 124 3.74 -12.60 -12.02
CA LEU A 124 4.24 -12.60 -10.64
C LEU A 124 3.61 -13.75 -9.86
N ARG A 125 4.39 -14.38 -9.01
CA ARG A 125 3.96 -15.51 -8.17
C ARG A 125 4.45 -15.38 -6.76
N TRP A 126 3.60 -15.81 -5.85
CA TRP A 126 4.01 -16.18 -4.52
C TRP A 126 5.00 -17.35 -4.57
N ALA A 127 5.75 -17.54 -3.51
CA ALA A 127 6.76 -18.59 -3.44
C ALA A 127 6.20 -20.01 -3.45
N ASP A 128 4.92 -20.20 -3.18
CA ASP A 128 4.19 -21.47 -3.33
C ASP A 128 3.67 -21.71 -4.76
N GLY A 129 3.87 -20.75 -5.67
CA GLY A 129 3.47 -20.81 -7.08
C GLY A 129 2.11 -20.19 -7.38
N THR A 130 1.33 -19.76 -6.39
CA THR A 130 0.07 -19.05 -6.57
C THR A 130 0.32 -17.71 -7.27
N PRO A 131 -0.47 -17.33 -8.30
CA PRO A 131 -0.32 -16.01 -8.92
C PRO A 131 -0.58 -14.88 -7.92
N ILE A 132 0.19 -13.79 -8.03
CA ILE A 132 -0.10 -12.54 -7.33
C ILE A 132 -1.09 -11.76 -8.18
N THR A 133 -2.18 -11.31 -7.55
CA THR A 133 -3.24 -10.56 -8.20
C THR A 133 -3.53 -9.24 -7.46
N SER A 134 -4.34 -8.41 -8.08
CA SER A 134 -4.84 -7.17 -7.47
C SER A 134 -5.64 -7.42 -6.19
N ASP A 135 -6.31 -8.57 -6.05
CA ASP A 135 -7.04 -8.95 -4.84
C ASP A 135 -6.11 -9.09 -3.63
N ASP A 136 -4.87 -9.56 -3.81
CA ASP A 136 -3.87 -9.62 -2.73
C ASP A 136 -3.50 -8.22 -2.20
N SER A 137 -3.47 -7.22 -3.08
CA SER A 137 -3.21 -5.83 -2.70
C SER A 137 -4.43 -5.18 -2.02
N VAL A 138 -5.64 -5.44 -2.51
CA VAL A 138 -6.88 -4.97 -1.88
C VAL A 138 -7.07 -5.65 -0.51
N TYR A 139 -6.69 -6.92 -0.38
CA TYR A 139 -6.67 -7.61 0.91
C TYR A 139 -5.74 -6.91 1.92
N ALA A 140 -4.54 -6.51 1.49
CA ALA A 140 -3.62 -5.76 2.34
C ALA A 140 -4.21 -4.43 2.83
N TYR A 141 -4.92 -3.71 1.98
CA TYR A 141 -5.65 -2.50 2.34
C TYR A 141 -6.74 -2.77 3.38
N ASN A 142 -7.55 -3.81 3.18
CA ASN A 142 -8.61 -4.19 4.11
C ASN A 142 -8.05 -4.59 5.49
N LEU A 143 -6.95 -5.36 5.52
CA LEU A 143 -6.27 -5.68 6.77
C LEU A 143 -5.76 -4.42 7.50
N ALA A 144 -5.26 -3.44 6.75
CA ALA A 144 -4.79 -2.19 7.36
C ALA A 144 -5.95 -1.36 7.94
N LEU A 145 -7.13 -1.39 7.33
CA LEU A 145 -8.35 -0.78 7.88
C LEU A 145 -8.75 -1.44 9.20
N ASP A 146 -8.77 -2.78 9.24
CA ASP A 146 -9.18 -3.55 10.41
C ASP A 146 -8.19 -3.43 11.57
N SER A 147 -6.89 -3.44 11.27
CA SER A 147 -5.82 -3.38 12.28
C SER A 147 -5.65 -2.00 12.92
N LYS A 148 -6.25 -0.95 12.34
CA LYS A 148 -6.02 0.45 12.73
C LYS A 148 -4.53 0.79 12.86
N ASN A 149 -3.72 0.30 11.91
CA ASN A 149 -2.27 0.43 11.91
C ASN A 149 -1.87 1.93 11.95
N PRO A 150 -1.26 2.42 13.05
CA PRO A 150 -0.94 3.85 13.20
C PRO A 150 0.01 4.37 12.12
N ALA A 151 0.91 3.51 11.60
CA ALA A 151 1.87 3.89 10.56
C ALA A 151 1.19 4.21 9.20
N LYS A 152 -0.02 3.73 8.99
CA LYS A 152 -0.83 3.92 7.77
C LYS A 152 -2.02 4.85 7.98
N GLU A 153 -2.32 5.26 9.21
CA GLU A 153 -3.52 6.03 9.57
C GLU A 153 -3.69 7.28 8.70
N TYR A 154 -2.63 8.04 8.48
CA TYR A 154 -2.69 9.24 7.66
C TYR A 154 -3.18 8.98 6.23
N LEU A 155 -2.71 7.91 5.58
CA LEU A 155 -3.13 7.53 4.23
C LEU A 155 -4.56 6.94 4.24
N LEU A 156 -4.86 6.07 5.20
CA LEU A 156 -6.19 5.47 5.36
C LEU A 156 -7.28 6.53 5.52
N GLU A 157 -7.05 7.54 6.37
CA GLU A 157 -8.00 8.63 6.58
C GLU A 157 -8.22 9.51 5.34
N ARG A 158 -7.33 9.48 4.37
CA ARG A 158 -7.39 10.26 3.13
C ARG A 158 -7.74 9.45 1.91
N THR A 159 -7.95 8.15 2.08
CA THR A 159 -8.38 7.22 1.04
C THR A 159 -9.91 7.13 1.04
N ALA A 160 -10.52 7.40 -0.10
CA ALA A 160 -11.94 7.17 -0.32
C ALA A 160 -12.23 5.71 -0.66
N SER A 161 -11.40 5.10 -1.54
CA SER A 161 -11.46 3.68 -1.86
C SER A 161 -10.12 3.16 -2.39
N TYR A 162 -9.92 1.85 -2.28
CA TYR A 162 -8.86 1.09 -2.93
C TYR A 162 -9.44 -0.23 -3.42
N GLU A 163 -9.51 -0.39 -4.73
CA GLU A 163 -10.33 -1.42 -5.35
C GLU A 163 -9.59 -2.13 -6.50
N THR A 164 -9.98 -3.37 -6.76
CA THR A 164 -9.59 -4.11 -7.96
C THR A 164 -10.29 -3.52 -9.19
N VAL A 165 -9.52 -3.23 -10.24
CA VAL A 165 -10.03 -2.87 -11.57
C VAL A 165 -10.10 -4.10 -12.46
N ASP A 166 -9.04 -4.90 -12.44
CA ASP A 166 -8.90 -6.20 -13.08
C ASP A 166 -7.86 -7.04 -12.30
N ASP A 167 -7.56 -8.25 -12.75
CA ASP A 167 -6.67 -9.21 -12.07
C ASP A 167 -5.27 -8.64 -11.77
N LEU A 168 -4.81 -7.64 -12.54
CA LEU A 168 -3.48 -7.06 -12.44
C LEU A 168 -3.48 -5.56 -12.13
N THR A 169 -4.64 -4.94 -11.92
CA THR A 169 -4.74 -3.50 -11.74
C THR A 169 -5.59 -3.15 -10.52
N THR A 170 -5.03 -2.34 -9.64
CA THR A 170 -5.78 -1.69 -8.54
C THR A 170 -5.95 -0.20 -8.81
N SER A 171 -7.01 0.38 -8.25
CA SER A 171 -7.28 1.82 -8.28
C SER A 171 -7.37 2.38 -6.87
N TRP A 172 -6.52 3.34 -6.57
CA TRP A 172 -6.62 4.16 -5.37
C TRP A 172 -7.37 5.45 -5.67
N ARG A 173 -8.31 5.82 -4.80
CA ARG A 173 -9.02 7.09 -4.85
C ARG A 173 -8.81 7.84 -3.54
N GLY A 174 -8.26 9.06 -3.63
CA GLY A 174 -8.17 9.95 -2.48
C GLY A 174 -9.54 10.56 -2.13
N LEU A 175 -9.71 11.08 -0.92
CA LEU A 175 -10.88 11.90 -0.60
C LEU A 175 -10.94 13.14 -1.51
N PRO A 176 -12.15 13.62 -1.89
CA PRO A 176 -12.28 14.87 -2.61
C PRO A 176 -11.55 16.01 -1.89
N GLY A 177 -10.75 16.77 -2.63
CA GLY A 177 -9.89 17.83 -2.09
C GLY A 177 -8.50 17.36 -1.66
N TYR A 178 -8.23 16.04 -1.56
CA TYR A 178 -6.90 15.54 -1.27
C TYR A 178 -6.06 15.47 -2.54
N ARG A 179 -4.93 16.17 -2.53
CA ARG A 179 -3.91 16.11 -3.58
C ARG A 179 -2.60 15.66 -2.96
N ASP A 180 -2.14 14.49 -3.35
CA ASP A 180 -0.90 13.90 -2.87
C ASP A 180 0.20 14.04 -3.93
N ASN A 181 1.29 14.69 -3.59
CA ASN A 181 2.45 14.76 -4.49
C ASN A 181 3.24 13.44 -4.56
N SER A 182 3.04 12.57 -3.55
CA SER A 182 3.67 11.25 -3.45
C SER A 182 2.71 10.12 -3.83
N TYR A 183 1.69 10.41 -4.62
CA TYR A 183 0.60 9.49 -4.98
C TYR A 183 1.08 8.13 -5.52
N ALA A 184 2.26 8.07 -6.14
CA ALA A 184 2.85 6.82 -6.61
C ALA A 184 3.18 5.83 -5.47
N ALA A 185 3.29 6.33 -4.23
CA ALA A 185 3.52 5.51 -3.04
C ALA A 185 2.22 5.04 -2.35
N ASN A 186 1.04 5.43 -2.85
CA ASN A 186 -0.26 5.04 -2.27
C ASN A 186 -0.69 3.62 -2.69
N PHE A 187 0.25 2.83 -3.17
CA PHE A 187 0.08 1.43 -3.47
C PHE A 187 0.16 0.58 -2.19
N TRP A 188 -0.74 -0.40 -2.08
CA TRP A 188 -0.75 -1.35 -0.99
C TRP A 188 0.00 -2.62 -1.40
N GLN A 189 1.11 -2.90 -0.71
CA GLN A 189 1.91 -4.09 -0.95
C GLN A 189 1.05 -5.34 -0.81
N PRO A 190 1.02 -6.26 -1.80
CA PRO A 190 0.23 -7.47 -1.74
C PRO A 190 0.51 -8.29 -0.49
N LEU A 191 -0.53 -8.90 0.06
CA LEU A 191 -0.45 -9.91 1.11
C LEU A 191 -1.21 -11.17 0.66
N PRO A 192 -0.74 -12.37 1.00
CA PRO A 192 -1.22 -13.61 0.38
C PRO A 192 -2.63 -13.97 0.87
N TYR A 193 -3.66 -13.44 0.21
CA TYR A 193 -5.06 -13.67 0.56
C TYR A 193 -5.40 -15.16 0.63
N HIS A 194 -4.91 -15.95 -0.33
CA HIS A 194 -5.15 -17.39 -0.39
C HIS A 194 -4.61 -18.15 0.83
N ALA A 195 -3.55 -17.64 1.49
CA ALA A 195 -2.92 -18.26 2.66
C ALA A 195 -3.40 -17.65 3.98
N TRP A 196 -3.82 -16.38 3.99
CA TRP A 196 -4.13 -15.64 5.21
C TRP A 196 -5.60 -15.24 5.34
N GLY A 197 -6.42 -15.42 4.31
CA GLY A 197 -7.79 -14.91 4.25
C GLY A 197 -8.74 -15.50 5.29
N GLU A 198 -8.39 -16.65 5.91
CA GLU A 198 -9.15 -17.25 7.01
C GLU A 198 -8.85 -16.61 8.38
N PHE A 199 -7.79 -15.78 8.47
CA PHE A 199 -7.38 -15.13 9.72
C PHE A 199 -7.90 -13.70 9.77
N SER A 200 -8.35 -13.28 10.93
CA SER A 200 -8.56 -11.84 11.22
C SER A 200 -7.22 -11.11 11.34
N ALA A 201 -7.24 -9.77 11.21
CA ALA A 201 -6.06 -8.94 11.40
C ALA A 201 -5.38 -9.14 12.78
N THR A 202 -6.17 -9.42 13.80
CA THR A 202 -5.67 -9.66 15.17
C THR A 202 -5.01 -11.04 15.30
N GLU A 203 -5.55 -12.07 14.65
CA GLU A 203 -4.98 -13.42 14.69
C GLU A 203 -3.65 -13.50 13.91
N LEU A 204 -3.49 -12.73 12.84
CA LEU A 204 -2.25 -12.69 12.05
C LEU A 204 -1.04 -12.19 12.85
N VAL A 205 -1.25 -11.40 13.91
CA VAL A 205 -0.15 -10.89 14.77
C VAL A 205 0.62 -12.05 15.40
N ASP A 206 -0.09 -13.11 15.83
CA ASP A 206 0.48 -14.28 16.52
C ASP A 206 0.58 -15.53 15.62
N ALA A 207 0.02 -15.48 14.41
CA ALA A 207 0.02 -16.62 13.50
C ALA A 207 1.42 -16.84 12.89
N ASP A 208 1.99 -18.03 13.05
CA ASP A 208 3.31 -18.38 12.50
C ASP A 208 3.41 -18.13 10.98
N VAL A 209 2.33 -18.31 10.24
CA VAL A 209 2.25 -18.07 8.79
C VAL A 209 2.46 -16.62 8.38
N ALA A 210 2.29 -15.69 9.30
CA ALA A 210 2.53 -14.26 9.09
C ALA A 210 3.72 -13.77 9.92
N ALA A 211 3.79 -14.13 11.20
CA ALA A 211 4.74 -13.59 12.15
C ALA A 211 6.16 -14.18 12.01
N ARG A 212 6.29 -15.44 11.52
CA ARG A 212 7.57 -16.16 11.43
C ARG A 212 7.93 -16.67 10.05
N TYR A 213 6.93 -17.17 9.32
CA TYR A 213 7.11 -17.80 8.01
C TYR A 213 6.22 -17.13 6.95
N PRO A 214 6.31 -15.80 6.79
CA PRO A 214 5.46 -15.12 5.83
C PRO A 214 5.76 -15.60 4.41
N LEU A 215 4.70 -15.87 3.65
CA LEU A 215 4.80 -16.16 2.25
C LEU A 215 5.13 -14.88 1.48
N GLY A 216 6.24 -14.89 0.75
CA GLY A 216 6.72 -13.76 -0.03
C GLY A 216 6.87 -14.06 -1.51
N TRP A 217 7.31 -13.07 -2.28
CA TRP A 217 7.66 -13.18 -3.70
C TRP A 217 9.10 -12.75 -3.99
N GLY A 218 9.85 -12.39 -2.96
CA GLY A 218 11.23 -11.91 -3.07
C GLY A 218 12.24 -13.01 -3.40
N ALA A 219 13.50 -12.64 -3.36
CA ALA A 219 14.61 -13.54 -3.74
C ALA A 219 14.81 -14.72 -2.78
N TYR A 220 14.31 -14.60 -1.55
CA TYR A 220 14.49 -15.59 -0.50
C TYR A 220 13.19 -15.90 0.24
N LEU A 221 13.19 -17.06 0.93
CA LEU A 221 12.13 -17.55 1.80
C LEU A 221 12.72 -17.88 3.16
N VAL A 222 11.94 -17.77 4.22
CA VAL A 222 12.31 -18.30 5.54
C VAL A 222 12.18 -19.81 5.50
N ASP A 223 13.32 -20.50 5.72
CA ASP A 223 13.39 -21.95 5.85
C ASP A 223 13.23 -22.37 7.31
N GLU A 224 13.96 -21.68 8.20
CA GLU A 224 13.96 -21.97 9.63
C GLU A 224 14.16 -20.69 10.45
N TRP A 225 13.42 -20.58 11.55
CA TRP A 225 13.68 -19.58 12.58
C TRP A 225 13.88 -20.26 13.94
N LEU A 226 15.11 -20.25 14.43
CA LEU A 226 15.48 -20.66 15.77
C LEU A 226 15.61 -19.42 16.65
N PRO A 227 14.67 -19.14 17.56
CA PRO A 227 14.70 -17.96 18.41
C PRO A 227 16.00 -17.82 19.19
N ALA A 228 16.51 -16.59 19.29
CA ALA A 228 17.78 -16.23 19.94
C ALA A 228 19.03 -16.89 19.32
N GLU A 229 18.92 -17.56 18.18
CA GLU A 229 20.03 -18.24 17.52
C GLU A 229 20.22 -17.77 16.07
N ARG A 230 19.27 -18.06 15.19
CA ARG A 230 19.38 -17.72 13.75
C ARG A 230 18.05 -17.75 13.02
N ILE A 231 18.01 -17.06 11.89
CA ILE A 231 17.02 -17.25 10.82
C ILE A 231 17.76 -17.72 9.59
N THR A 232 17.33 -18.85 9.00
CA THR A 232 17.86 -19.39 7.78
C THR A 232 16.95 -19.03 6.62
N LEU A 233 17.52 -18.41 5.59
CA LEU A 233 16.84 -18.10 4.35
C LEU A 233 17.35 -18.99 3.22
N ILE A 234 16.46 -19.49 2.38
CA ILE A 234 16.77 -20.22 1.16
C ILE A 234 16.31 -19.42 -0.06
N LYS A 235 16.93 -19.67 -1.21
CA LYS A 235 16.55 -19.01 -2.46
C LYS A 235 15.13 -19.40 -2.87
N ASN A 236 14.37 -18.40 -3.29
CA ASN A 236 13.08 -18.60 -3.93
C ASN A 236 13.30 -18.99 -5.41
N PRO A 237 12.96 -20.22 -5.83
CA PRO A 237 13.12 -20.64 -7.21
C PRO A 237 12.14 -19.95 -8.18
N LEU A 238 11.08 -19.34 -7.66
CA LEU A 238 10.04 -18.66 -8.44
C LEU A 238 10.22 -17.13 -8.47
N TYR A 239 11.34 -16.65 -7.93
CA TYR A 239 11.63 -15.22 -7.94
C TYR A 239 11.71 -14.68 -9.37
N HIS A 240 10.90 -13.66 -9.69
CA HIS A 240 10.72 -13.15 -11.06
C HIS A 240 11.99 -12.56 -11.68
N ARG A 241 12.99 -12.17 -10.87
CA ARG A 241 14.27 -11.64 -11.31
C ARG A 241 15.45 -12.62 -11.09
N ALA A 242 15.16 -13.91 -10.92
CA ALA A 242 16.21 -14.93 -10.63
C ALA A 242 17.25 -15.08 -11.73
N GLY A 243 17.04 -14.55 -12.93
CA GLY A 243 17.95 -14.58 -14.08
C GLY A 243 18.78 -13.32 -14.29
N GLU A 244 18.62 -12.31 -13.46
CA GLU A 244 19.35 -11.04 -13.50
C GLU A 244 20.65 -11.10 -12.61
#